data_2f0e013ff5fad0e1218f256dabba3823
#
_entry.id   2f0e013ff5fad0e1218f256dabba3823
#
_cell.length_a   1.000
_cell.length_b   1.000
_cell.length_c   1.000
_cell.angle_alpha   90.00
_cell.angle_beta   90.00
_cell.angle_gamma   90.00
#
_symmetry.space_group_name_H-M   'P 1'
#
loop_
_entity.id
_entity.type
_entity.pdbx_description
1 polymer ?
#
loop_
_entity_poly.entity_id
_entity_poly.type
_entity_poly.pdbx_seq_one_letter_code
_entity_poly.pdbx_strand_id
1 'polypeptide(L)'
;YLTGSLKSKPDLSFETSPSPKLKNILESGLPTESSPFIKKLLKKFPPSELYGKSVKDKRGGKNNIHSWDIELKGAVTEEEKQLLNILLKERRKKKWASEIGIDWMDGMPLTKAQISTFYKHPDLQNILDSLTDKGYLVLEHPKQKIGGQRIKDESLPKGYNIVSGKKSFEINKILDPNDVAPTLVAMDMEHLFVVDNGGLRTLTGKEGLRLFGYPDDYSFDIPKKDRCDLLGNTVAVPVIKAVSERLLHTL
;
A
#
# COMPACT_ATOMS: atom_id res chain seq x y z
N TYR A 1 6.56 -19.32 14.07
CA TYR A 1 7.72 -20.21 14.19
C TYR A 1 7.25 -21.59 14.62
N LEU A 2 7.83 -22.65 14.05
CA LEU A 2 7.63 -24.03 14.49
C LEU A 2 8.87 -24.46 15.27
N THR A 3 8.66 -25.00 16.47
CA THR A 3 9.72 -25.53 17.32
C THR A 3 9.36 -26.96 17.74
N GLY A 4 10.36 -27.82 17.96
CA GLY A 4 10.17 -29.18 18.42
C GLY A 4 11.28 -29.61 19.36
N SER A 5 10.95 -30.48 20.29
CA SER A 5 11.88 -31.13 21.21
C SER A 5 11.52 -32.60 21.36
N LEU A 6 12.54 -33.47 21.48
CA LEU A 6 12.36 -34.90 21.71
C LEU A 6 12.07 -35.24 23.18
N LYS A 7 12.41 -34.34 24.11
CA LYS A 7 12.31 -34.60 25.56
C LYS A 7 11.05 -33.98 26.17
N SER A 8 10.77 -32.71 25.88
CA SER A 8 9.67 -32.00 26.49
C SER A 8 9.18 -30.85 25.57
N LYS A 9 7.96 -30.39 25.79
CA LYS A 9 7.44 -29.20 25.12
C LYS A 9 8.14 -27.96 25.69
N PRO A 10 8.83 -27.13 24.87
CA PRO A 10 9.48 -25.93 25.36
C PRO A 10 8.44 -24.89 25.80
N ASP A 11 8.73 -24.18 26.89
CA ASP A 11 7.97 -23.00 27.26
C ASP A 11 8.43 -21.80 26.42
N LEU A 12 7.57 -21.36 25.53
CA LEU A 12 7.78 -20.20 24.66
C LEU A 12 7.00 -18.96 25.11
N SER A 13 6.64 -18.88 26.37
CA SER A 13 6.10 -17.66 26.95
C SER A 13 7.20 -16.61 27.09
N PHE A 14 6.93 -15.41 26.56
CA PHE A 14 7.86 -14.28 26.58
C PHE A 14 7.21 -13.07 27.21
N GLU A 15 7.99 -12.32 27.97
CA GLU A 15 7.58 -10.97 28.34
C GLU A 15 7.58 -10.05 27.13
N THR A 16 6.49 -9.29 26.96
CA THR A 16 6.39 -8.34 25.87
C THR A 16 6.97 -7.00 26.29
N SER A 17 7.85 -6.45 25.47
CA SER A 17 8.33 -5.07 25.60
C SER A 17 7.71 -4.18 24.52
N PRO A 18 7.55 -2.86 24.77
CA PRO A 18 7.10 -1.94 23.74
C PRO A 18 8.03 -1.98 22.54
N SER A 19 7.44 -2.04 21.33
CA SER A 19 8.22 -1.98 20.09
C SER A 19 8.92 -0.61 19.96
N PRO A 20 10.20 -0.58 19.56
CA PRO A 20 10.90 0.68 19.33
C PRO A 20 10.24 1.47 18.19
N LYS A 21 10.29 2.80 18.30
CA LYS A 21 9.82 3.69 17.26
C LYS A 21 10.84 3.80 16.14
N LEU A 22 10.36 4.06 14.92
CA LEU A 22 11.21 4.19 13.72
C LEU A 22 12.31 5.23 13.89
N LYS A 23 12.05 6.37 14.55
CA LYS A 23 13.06 7.40 14.80
C LYS A 23 14.34 6.92 15.48
N ASN A 24 14.27 5.80 16.19
CA ASN A 24 15.42 5.23 16.91
C ASN A 24 16.39 4.49 15.97
N ILE A 25 15.96 4.20 14.74
CA ILE A 25 16.74 3.43 13.77
C ILE A 25 17.05 4.22 12.49
N LEU A 26 16.28 5.29 12.23
CA LEU A 26 16.46 6.11 11.03
C LEU A 26 17.74 6.93 11.12
N GLU A 27 18.47 7.00 10.02
CA GLU A 27 19.54 7.95 9.77
C GLU A 27 18.95 9.30 9.35
N SER A 28 19.73 10.37 9.40
CA SER A 28 19.26 11.71 9.07
C SER A 28 20.27 12.47 8.21
N GLY A 29 19.77 13.47 7.46
CA GLY A 29 20.62 14.31 6.62
C GLY A 29 21.10 13.62 5.33
N LEU A 30 20.45 12.52 4.93
CA LEU A 30 20.81 11.76 3.74
C LEU A 30 20.20 12.38 2.46
N PRO A 31 20.80 12.10 1.30
CA PRO A 31 20.26 12.54 0.02
C PRO A 31 18.82 12.05 -0.21
N THR A 32 17.99 12.94 -0.75
CA THR A 32 16.60 12.65 -1.09
C THR A 32 16.45 12.31 -2.57
N GLU A 33 15.42 11.53 -2.88
CA GLU A 33 15.10 11.15 -4.25
C GLU A 33 14.27 12.23 -4.93
N SER A 34 14.42 12.35 -6.25
CA SER A 34 13.71 13.34 -7.05
C SER A 34 13.21 12.69 -8.35
N SER A 35 11.92 12.37 -8.38
CA SER A 35 11.24 11.89 -9.58
C SER A 35 10.10 12.86 -9.95
N PRO A 36 9.52 12.75 -11.14
CA PRO A 36 8.30 13.49 -11.49
C PRO A 36 7.15 13.24 -10.53
N PHE A 37 7.05 12.01 -10.00
CA PHE A 37 6.05 11.64 -9.00
C PHE A 37 6.30 12.37 -7.68
N ILE A 38 7.51 12.29 -7.13
CA ILE A 38 7.91 12.95 -5.89
C ILE A 38 7.71 14.47 -5.99
N LYS A 39 8.10 15.07 -7.12
CA LYS A 39 7.89 16.51 -7.36
C LYS A 39 6.41 16.90 -7.31
N LYS A 40 5.53 16.12 -7.94
CA LYS A 40 4.07 16.36 -7.88
C LYS A 40 3.52 16.19 -6.46
N LEU A 41 3.99 15.17 -5.74
CA LEU A 41 3.57 14.91 -4.37
C LEU A 41 3.96 16.07 -3.45
N LEU A 42 5.24 16.47 -3.47
CA LEU A 42 5.75 17.57 -2.62
C LEU A 42 5.21 18.94 -3.00
N LYS A 43 4.77 19.14 -4.26
CA LYS A 43 4.07 20.37 -4.68
C LYS A 43 2.71 20.51 -4.01
N LYS A 44 2.02 19.39 -3.73
CA LYS A 44 0.66 19.39 -3.16
C LYS A 44 0.65 19.21 -1.64
N PHE A 45 1.65 18.52 -1.10
CA PHE A 45 1.74 18.19 0.32
C PHE A 45 3.13 18.54 0.85
N PRO A 46 3.24 19.41 1.88
CA PRO A 46 4.50 19.64 2.55
C PRO A 46 4.97 18.35 3.24
N PRO A 47 6.29 18.10 3.36
CA PRO A 47 6.83 16.88 3.96
C PRO A 47 6.25 16.54 5.34
N SER A 48 5.94 17.55 6.15
CA SER A 48 5.34 17.38 7.48
C SER A 48 3.96 16.75 7.50
N GLU A 49 3.20 16.86 6.40
CA GLU A 49 1.88 16.25 6.26
C GLU A 49 1.92 14.83 5.69
N LEU A 50 3.09 14.36 5.27
CA LEU A 50 3.24 13.07 4.61
C LEU A 50 3.48 11.90 5.58
N TYR A 51 3.79 12.15 6.84
CA TYR A 51 4.02 11.11 7.84
C TYR A 51 2.83 10.15 7.97
N GLY A 52 3.08 8.87 7.83
CA GLY A 52 2.09 7.80 7.91
C GLY A 52 1.15 7.69 6.69
N LYS A 53 1.30 8.54 5.68
CA LYS A 53 0.46 8.51 4.47
C LYS A 53 0.81 7.34 3.56
N SER A 54 -0.21 6.82 2.89
CA SER A 54 -0.08 5.81 1.84
C SER A 54 -0.59 6.36 0.53
N VAL A 55 0.08 6.06 -0.58
CA VAL A 55 -0.41 6.43 -1.91
C VAL A 55 -1.07 5.23 -2.57
N LYS A 56 -2.37 5.30 -2.82
CA LYS A 56 -3.13 4.20 -3.42
C LYS A 56 -4.52 4.60 -3.89
N ASP A 57 -4.94 4.08 -5.03
CA ASP A 57 -6.28 4.28 -5.62
C ASP A 57 -7.23 3.10 -5.36
N LYS A 58 -6.82 2.13 -4.58
CA LYS A 58 -7.65 0.93 -4.33
C LYS A 58 -8.68 1.15 -3.24
N ARG A 59 -8.34 1.92 -2.21
CA ARG A 59 -9.18 2.14 -1.01
C ARG A 59 -9.07 3.57 -0.53
N GLY A 60 -10.20 4.15 -0.12
CA GLY A 60 -10.22 5.39 0.63
C GLY A 60 -9.72 5.20 2.06
N GLY A 61 -9.39 6.30 2.72
CA GLY A 61 -8.98 6.35 4.13
C GLY A 61 -8.30 7.66 4.47
N LYS A 62 -8.36 8.06 5.73
CA LYS A 62 -7.82 9.34 6.24
C LYS A 62 -6.33 9.56 5.90
N ASN A 63 -5.56 8.46 5.83
CA ASN A 63 -4.13 8.48 5.57
C ASN A 63 -3.77 8.06 4.14
N ASN A 64 -4.75 8.07 3.21
CA ASN A 64 -4.49 7.76 1.82
C ASN A 64 -4.45 9.03 0.99
N ILE A 65 -3.44 9.11 0.14
CA ILE A 65 -3.33 10.07 -0.96
C ILE A 65 -3.66 9.28 -2.23
N HIS A 66 -4.47 9.85 -3.08
CA HIS A 66 -4.85 9.26 -4.35
C HIS A 66 -4.16 9.95 -5.52
N SER A 67 -4.04 9.26 -6.65
CA SER A 67 -3.38 9.81 -7.84
C SER A 67 -4.00 11.13 -8.31
N TRP A 68 -5.29 11.31 -8.10
CA TRP A 68 -5.99 12.56 -8.42
C TRP A 68 -5.75 13.68 -7.40
N ASP A 69 -5.37 13.38 -6.16
CA ASP A 69 -4.98 14.41 -5.18
C ASP A 69 -3.69 15.14 -5.59
N ILE A 70 -2.82 14.44 -6.30
CA ILE A 70 -1.54 14.98 -6.82
C ILE A 70 -1.57 15.22 -8.33
N GLU A 71 -2.75 15.13 -8.95
CA GLU A 71 -2.95 15.33 -10.39
C GLU A 71 -1.97 14.52 -11.26
N LEU A 72 -1.74 13.24 -10.87
CA LEU A 72 -0.71 12.40 -11.48
C LEU A 72 -0.97 12.18 -12.98
N LYS A 73 -2.23 12.02 -13.36
CA LYS A 73 -2.69 11.77 -14.74
C LYS A 73 -3.38 13.00 -15.37
N GLY A 74 -3.15 14.18 -14.81
CA GLY A 74 -3.76 15.44 -15.24
C GLY A 74 -4.63 16.07 -14.14
N ALA A 75 -4.92 17.35 -14.31
CA ALA A 75 -5.75 18.11 -13.37
C ALA A 75 -7.19 17.56 -13.30
N VAL A 76 -7.76 17.55 -12.12
CA VAL A 76 -9.15 17.16 -11.85
C VAL A 76 -9.92 18.33 -11.27
N THR A 77 -11.19 18.45 -11.65
CA THR A 77 -12.11 19.41 -11.03
C THR A 77 -12.60 18.90 -9.68
N GLU A 78 -13.24 19.74 -8.88
CA GLU A 78 -13.81 19.32 -7.60
C GLU A 78 -14.92 18.28 -7.78
N GLU A 79 -15.74 18.40 -8.83
CA GLU A 79 -16.80 17.45 -9.18
C GLU A 79 -16.20 16.08 -9.56
N GLU A 80 -15.14 16.06 -10.37
CA GLU A 80 -14.41 14.87 -10.73
C GLU A 80 -13.81 14.17 -9.50
N LYS A 81 -13.20 14.96 -8.62
CA LYS A 81 -12.61 14.46 -7.38
C LYS A 81 -13.67 13.90 -6.41
N GLN A 82 -14.80 14.58 -6.29
CA GLN A 82 -15.93 14.11 -5.48
C GLN A 82 -16.44 12.76 -6.00
N LEU A 83 -16.66 12.63 -7.31
CA LEU A 83 -17.09 11.37 -7.92
C LEU A 83 -16.09 10.25 -7.64
N LEU A 84 -14.78 10.45 -7.86
CA LEU A 84 -13.74 9.46 -7.59
C LEU A 84 -13.75 9.01 -6.14
N ASN A 85 -13.86 9.95 -5.19
CA ASN A 85 -13.87 9.65 -3.76
C ASN A 85 -15.13 8.87 -3.32
N ILE A 86 -16.29 9.15 -3.92
CA ILE A 86 -17.51 8.40 -3.67
C ILE A 86 -17.40 7.00 -4.30
N LEU A 87 -16.92 6.93 -5.54
CA LEU A 87 -16.78 5.69 -6.29
C LEU A 87 -15.82 4.70 -5.63
N LEU A 88 -14.76 5.18 -4.94
CA LEU A 88 -13.87 4.34 -4.13
C LEU A 88 -14.62 3.45 -3.11
N LYS A 89 -15.70 3.98 -2.54
CA LYS A 89 -16.51 3.29 -1.53
C LYS A 89 -17.64 2.50 -2.18
N GLU A 90 -18.37 3.13 -3.12
CA GLU A 90 -19.56 2.56 -3.75
C GLU A 90 -19.24 1.28 -4.53
N ARG A 91 -18.22 1.27 -5.39
CA ARG A 91 -17.83 0.11 -6.21
C ARG A 91 -17.49 -1.16 -5.42
N ARG A 92 -17.43 -1.07 -4.10
CA ARG A 92 -17.10 -2.19 -3.19
C ARG A 92 -18.31 -2.77 -2.47
N LYS A 93 -19.48 -2.16 -2.64
CA LYS A 93 -20.71 -2.65 -2.01
C LYS A 93 -21.21 -3.90 -2.72
N LYS A 94 -21.60 -4.92 -1.94
CA LYS A 94 -22.09 -6.21 -2.46
C LYS A 94 -23.37 -6.06 -3.28
N LYS A 95 -24.20 -5.04 -3.01
CA LYS A 95 -25.45 -4.81 -3.74
C LYS A 95 -25.29 -4.77 -5.25
N TRP A 96 -24.18 -4.21 -5.75
CA TRP A 96 -23.94 -4.07 -7.17
C TRP A 96 -23.72 -5.41 -7.87
N ALA A 97 -23.07 -6.36 -7.22
CA ALA A 97 -22.94 -7.73 -7.72
C ALA A 97 -24.29 -8.47 -7.69
N SER A 98 -25.06 -8.28 -6.61
CA SER A 98 -26.40 -8.89 -6.48
C SER A 98 -27.39 -8.38 -7.54
N GLU A 99 -27.31 -7.10 -7.93
CA GLU A 99 -28.17 -6.52 -8.97
C GLU A 99 -27.99 -7.17 -10.35
N ILE A 100 -26.79 -7.62 -10.65
CA ILE A 100 -26.46 -8.25 -11.94
C ILE A 100 -26.26 -9.77 -11.85
N GLY A 101 -26.56 -10.35 -10.68
CA GLY A 101 -26.57 -11.82 -10.49
C GLY A 101 -25.20 -12.48 -10.50
N ILE A 102 -24.13 -11.79 -10.13
CA ILE A 102 -22.77 -12.35 -10.09
C ILE A 102 -22.18 -12.38 -8.69
N ASP A 103 -21.14 -13.19 -8.52
CA ASP A 103 -20.35 -13.22 -7.30
C ASP A 103 -19.70 -11.86 -7.03
N TRP A 104 -19.78 -11.39 -5.79
CA TRP A 104 -19.16 -10.15 -5.40
C TRP A 104 -17.64 -10.17 -5.58
N MET A 105 -17.12 -9.07 -6.11
CA MET A 105 -15.69 -8.78 -6.18
C MET A 105 -15.35 -7.40 -5.62
N ASP A 106 -14.18 -7.28 -5.01
CA ASP A 106 -13.71 -5.99 -4.49
C ASP A 106 -13.38 -5.04 -5.64
N GLY A 107 -14.20 -4.03 -5.83
CA GLY A 107 -14.03 -3.03 -6.88
C GLY A 107 -14.75 -3.38 -8.18
N MET A 108 -16.07 -3.47 -8.11
CA MET A 108 -16.94 -3.66 -9.27
C MET A 108 -16.92 -2.44 -10.22
N PRO A 109 -16.91 -2.64 -11.55
CA PRO A 109 -17.27 -1.58 -12.47
C PRO A 109 -18.76 -1.26 -12.32
N LEU A 110 -19.11 0.02 -12.34
CA LEU A 110 -20.50 0.48 -12.20
C LEU A 110 -20.94 1.20 -13.45
N THR A 111 -22.14 0.88 -13.93
CA THR A 111 -22.76 1.57 -15.07
C THR A 111 -23.10 3.03 -14.72
N LYS A 112 -23.26 3.89 -15.73
CA LYS A 112 -23.71 5.28 -15.52
C LYS A 112 -25.03 5.33 -14.75
N ALA A 113 -25.98 4.43 -15.05
CA ALA A 113 -27.25 4.34 -14.35
C ALA A 113 -27.07 4.05 -12.86
N GLN A 114 -26.18 3.13 -12.50
CA GLN A 114 -25.85 2.83 -11.11
C GLN A 114 -25.16 4.02 -10.44
N ILE A 115 -24.22 4.68 -11.12
CA ILE A 115 -23.52 5.87 -10.58
C ILE A 115 -24.51 7.01 -10.33
N SER A 116 -25.47 7.25 -11.21
CA SER A 116 -26.49 8.28 -11.05
C SER A 116 -27.40 8.10 -9.84
N THR A 117 -27.45 6.89 -9.23
CA THR A 117 -28.24 6.64 -8.02
C THR A 117 -27.64 7.30 -6.77
N PHE A 118 -26.32 7.50 -6.75
CA PHE A 118 -25.61 8.05 -5.59
C PHE A 118 -24.82 9.33 -5.89
N TYR A 119 -24.63 9.68 -7.17
CA TYR A 119 -23.99 10.92 -7.60
C TYR A 119 -24.85 11.59 -8.69
N LYS A 120 -25.71 12.51 -8.26
CA LYS A 120 -26.63 13.23 -9.14
C LYS A 120 -25.94 14.50 -9.67
N HIS A 121 -25.55 14.48 -10.93
CA HIS A 121 -24.94 15.62 -11.60
C HIS A 121 -25.48 15.75 -13.03
N PRO A 122 -25.86 16.97 -13.50
CA PRO A 122 -26.40 17.15 -14.84
C PRO A 122 -25.42 16.71 -15.94
N ASP A 123 -24.14 16.99 -15.74
CA ASP A 123 -23.07 16.65 -16.71
C ASP A 123 -22.33 15.37 -16.37
N LEU A 124 -22.99 14.41 -15.71
CA LEU A 124 -22.32 13.15 -15.27
C LEU A 124 -21.59 12.45 -16.41
N GLN A 125 -22.14 12.44 -17.64
CA GLN A 125 -21.47 11.79 -18.77
C GLN A 125 -20.14 12.46 -19.09
N ASN A 126 -20.10 13.77 -19.18
CA ASN A 126 -18.88 14.52 -19.49
C ASN A 126 -17.81 14.32 -18.42
N ILE A 127 -18.21 14.22 -17.13
CA ILE A 127 -17.31 13.93 -16.02
C ILE A 127 -16.70 12.52 -16.17
N LEU A 128 -17.52 11.51 -16.48
CA LEU A 128 -17.07 10.15 -16.68
C LEU A 128 -16.13 10.01 -17.88
N ASP A 129 -16.43 10.67 -18.98
CA ASP A 129 -15.62 10.68 -20.20
C ASP A 129 -14.28 11.37 -19.93
N SER A 130 -14.29 12.56 -19.34
CA SER A 130 -13.07 13.27 -18.96
C SER A 130 -12.16 12.46 -18.03
N LEU A 131 -12.72 11.79 -17.02
CA LEU A 131 -11.94 10.92 -16.10
C LEU A 131 -11.41 9.67 -16.81
N THR A 132 -12.11 9.16 -17.81
CA THR A 132 -11.69 8.03 -18.63
C THR A 132 -10.55 8.44 -19.56
N ASP A 133 -10.66 9.57 -20.23
CA ASP A 133 -9.62 10.12 -21.11
C ASP A 133 -8.32 10.44 -20.35
N LYS A 134 -8.45 10.99 -19.13
CA LYS A 134 -7.31 11.17 -18.22
C LYS A 134 -6.74 9.85 -17.67
N GLY A 135 -7.46 8.73 -17.82
CA GLY A 135 -7.04 7.41 -17.34
C GLY A 135 -7.23 7.20 -15.84
N TYR A 136 -8.02 8.02 -15.14
CA TYR A 136 -8.44 7.74 -13.76
C TYR A 136 -9.51 6.68 -13.69
N LEU A 137 -10.39 6.64 -14.69
CA LEU A 137 -11.38 5.59 -14.88
C LEU A 137 -11.07 4.72 -16.10
N VAL A 138 -11.65 3.54 -16.11
CA VAL A 138 -11.69 2.62 -17.24
C VAL A 138 -13.10 2.09 -17.41
N LEU A 139 -13.57 2.01 -18.64
CA LEU A 139 -14.83 1.40 -19.00
C LEU A 139 -14.59 -0.07 -19.31
N GLU A 140 -15.03 -0.97 -18.42
CA GLU A 140 -14.77 -2.41 -18.52
C GLU A 140 -15.99 -3.26 -18.17
N HIS A 141 -16.00 -4.50 -18.65
CA HIS A 141 -16.99 -5.49 -18.23
C HIS A 141 -16.72 -6.00 -16.82
N PRO A 142 -17.75 -6.32 -16.03
CA PRO A 142 -17.56 -7.00 -14.75
C PRO A 142 -16.91 -8.36 -14.94
N LYS A 143 -16.29 -8.87 -13.88
CA LYS A 143 -15.62 -10.17 -13.91
C LYS A 143 -16.39 -11.17 -13.08
N GLN A 144 -16.54 -12.37 -13.58
CA GLN A 144 -17.07 -13.52 -12.84
C GLN A 144 -15.95 -14.48 -12.44
N LYS A 145 -16.18 -15.25 -11.38
CA LYS A 145 -15.27 -16.31 -10.95
C LYS A 145 -15.70 -17.62 -11.59
N ILE A 146 -14.95 -18.08 -12.58
CA ILE A 146 -15.20 -19.35 -13.30
C ILE A 146 -13.97 -20.24 -13.12
N GLY A 147 -14.15 -21.45 -12.59
CA GLY A 147 -13.03 -22.38 -12.37
C GLY A 147 -11.90 -21.82 -11.47
N GLY A 148 -12.21 -20.93 -10.53
CA GLY A 148 -11.23 -20.28 -9.66
C GLY A 148 -10.56 -19.04 -10.26
N GLN A 149 -10.73 -18.79 -11.56
CA GLN A 149 -10.18 -17.62 -12.25
C GLN A 149 -11.23 -16.52 -12.42
N ARG A 150 -10.77 -15.26 -12.45
CA ARG A 150 -11.64 -14.09 -12.72
C ARG A 150 -11.62 -13.77 -14.20
N ILE A 151 -12.71 -14.06 -14.89
CA ILE A 151 -12.88 -13.85 -16.32
C ILE A 151 -13.88 -12.71 -16.54
N LYS A 152 -13.61 -11.84 -17.52
CA LYS A 152 -14.54 -10.79 -17.94
C LYS A 152 -15.80 -11.42 -18.51
N ASP A 153 -16.95 -10.90 -18.11
CA ASP A 153 -18.24 -11.33 -18.64
C ASP A 153 -18.76 -10.31 -19.65
N GLU A 154 -18.57 -10.59 -20.91
CA GLU A 154 -18.96 -9.69 -22.01
C GLU A 154 -20.48 -9.65 -22.25
N SER A 155 -21.26 -10.56 -21.65
CA SER A 155 -22.72 -10.52 -21.71
C SER A 155 -23.33 -9.43 -20.84
N LEU A 156 -22.56 -8.94 -19.86
CA LEU A 156 -22.98 -7.89 -18.95
C LEU A 156 -22.54 -6.49 -19.46
N PRO A 157 -23.30 -5.44 -19.16
CA PRO A 157 -22.95 -4.10 -19.58
C PRO A 157 -21.62 -3.64 -18.97
N LYS A 158 -20.85 -2.86 -19.74
CA LYS A 158 -19.64 -2.20 -19.25
C LYS A 158 -20.00 -1.16 -18.18
N GLY A 159 -19.12 -1.01 -17.22
CA GLY A 159 -19.20 0.01 -16.19
C GLY A 159 -17.86 0.73 -16.01
N TYR A 160 -17.91 1.89 -15.39
CA TYR A 160 -16.75 2.69 -15.04
C TYR A 160 -16.13 2.16 -13.76
N ASN A 161 -14.82 1.95 -13.78
CA ASN A 161 -14.06 1.50 -12.63
C ASN A 161 -12.81 2.35 -12.44
N ILE A 162 -12.39 2.52 -11.19
CA ILE A 162 -11.14 3.22 -10.90
C ILE A 162 -9.96 2.37 -11.36
N VAL A 163 -9.06 2.96 -12.13
CA VAL A 163 -7.82 2.31 -12.55
C VAL A 163 -6.91 2.15 -11.34
N SER A 164 -6.86 0.93 -10.82
CA SER A 164 -6.02 0.57 -9.68
C SER A 164 -5.23 -0.70 -9.97
N GLY A 165 -3.90 -0.64 -9.88
CA GLY A 165 -3.02 -1.79 -10.02
C GLY A 165 -2.28 -2.12 -8.72
N LYS A 166 -1.72 -3.32 -8.61
CA LYS A 166 -0.68 -3.61 -7.63
C LYS A 166 0.57 -2.82 -8.01
N LYS A 167 1.20 -2.13 -7.04
CA LYS A 167 2.44 -1.36 -7.26
C LYS A 167 2.30 -0.28 -8.35
N SER A 168 1.13 0.38 -8.41
CA SER A 168 0.89 1.43 -9.41
C SER A 168 1.69 2.70 -9.17
N PHE A 169 2.31 2.83 -7.99
CA PHE A 169 3.00 4.04 -7.56
C PHE A 169 4.41 3.72 -7.11
N GLU A 170 5.29 4.68 -7.35
CA GLU A 170 6.67 4.68 -6.89
C GLU A 170 6.75 4.61 -5.35
N ILE A 171 5.81 5.27 -4.66
CA ILE A 171 5.67 5.27 -3.21
C ILE A 171 4.38 4.56 -2.81
N ASN A 172 4.47 3.55 -1.96
CA ASN A 172 3.30 2.92 -1.35
C ASN A 172 2.97 3.52 0.02
N LYS A 173 3.99 3.81 0.81
CA LYS A 173 3.81 4.37 2.15
C LYS A 173 5.00 5.24 2.53
N ILE A 174 4.70 6.39 3.13
CA ILE A 174 5.67 7.24 3.81
C ILE A 174 5.56 6.94 5.31
N LEU A 175 6.65 6.50 5.90
CA LEU A 175 6.68 6.05 7.29
C LEU A 175 6.63 7.23 8.25
N ASP A 176 5.97 7.05 9.39
CA ASP A 176 6.00 8.02 10.49
C ASP A 176 7.13 7.64 11.45
N PRO A 177 8.11 8.52 11.70
CA PRO A 177 9.21 8.25 12.62
C PRO A 177 8.75 8.02 14.07
N ASN A 178 7.57 8.49 14.43
CA ASN A 178 6.99 8.30 15.76
C ASN A 178 6.11 7.07 15.89
N ASP A 179 5.97 6.28 14.83
CA ASP A 179 5.22 5.03 14.83
C ASP A 179 6.18 3.82 14.81
N VAL A 180 5.62 2.62 14.94
CA VAL A 180 6.36 1.37 14.75
C VAL A 180 6.47 1.03 13.27
N ALA A 181 7.49 0.27 12.90
CA ALA A 181 7.62 -0.21 11.53
C ALA A 181 6.43 -1.08 11.13
N PRO A 182 5.92 -0.95 9.89
CA PRO A 182 4.96 -1.91 9.37
C PRO A 182 5.63 -3.27 9.16
N THR A 183 4.83 -4.32 8.99
CA THR A 183 5.34 -5.61 8.50
C THR A 183 6.06 -5.39 7.17
N LEU A 184 7.33 -5.78 7.13
CA LEU A 184 8.17 -5.66 5.94
C LEU A 184 8.04 -6.93 5.10
N VAL A 185 7.74 -6.75 3.82
CA VAL A 185 7.74 -7.82 2.83
C VAL A 185 8.65 -7.42 1.67
N ALA A 186 9.39 -8.38 1.13
CA ALA A 186 10.41 -8.14 0.11
C ALA A 186 9.94 -7.21 -1.01
N MET A 187 8.75 -7.46 -1.53
CA MET A 187 8.19 -6.72 -2.66
C MET A 187 7.74 -5.28 -2.34
N ASP A 188 7.59 -4.92 -1.07
CA ASP A 188 7.06 -3.61 -0.66
C ASP A 188 8.15 -2.68 -0.13
N MET A 189 9.31 -3.21 0.26
CA MET A 189 10.39 -2.43 0.88
C MET A 189 10.90 -1.29 -0.02
N GLU A 190 11.00 -1.53 -1.33
CA GLU A 190 11.45 -0.50 -2.29
C GLU A 190 10.48 0.68 -2.41
N HIS A 191 9.23 0.51 -1.96
CA HIS A 191 8.16 1.50 -2.01
C HIS A 191 7.87 2.14 -0.65
N LEU A 192 8.70 1.85 0.37
CA LEU A 192 8.63 2.50 1.69
C LEU A 192 9.58 3.70 1.70
N PHE A 193 9.03 4.84 2.01
CA PHE A 193 9.78 6.11 2.03
C PHE A 193 9.75 6.73 3.42
N VAL A 194 10.74 7.54 3.69
CA VAL A 194 10.83 8.39 4.88
C VAL A 194 11.04 9.83 4.45
N VAL A 195 10.59 10.75 5.30
CA VAL A 195 10.91 12.17 5.17
C VAL A 195 12.30 12.40 5.76
N ASP A 196 13.19 12.99 4.98
CA ASP A 196 14.53 13.39 5.42
C ASP A 196 14.94 14.66 4.66
N ASN A 197 15.67 15.53 5.30
CA ASN A 197 16.25 16.74 4.71
C ASN A 197 15.27 17.56 3.82
N GLY A 198 14.01 17.66 4.24
CA GLY A 198 12.96 18.39 3.51
C GLY A 198 12.43 17.69 2.25
N GLY A 199 12.81 16.45 1.98
CA GLY A 199 12.36 15.65 0.87
C GLY A 199 11.98 14.21 1.27
N LEU A 200 12.00 13.32 0.31
CA LEU A 200 11.67 11.90 0.47
C LEU A 200 12.82 11.01 0.02
N ARG A 201 13.07 9.94 0.74
CA ARG A 201 14.02 8.89 0.35
C ARG A 201 13.54 7.51 0.77
N THR A 202 14.05 6.48 0.14
CA THR A 202 13.86 5.10 0.60
C THR A 202 14.70 4.81 1.83
N LEU A 203 14.39 3.71 2.52
CA LEU A 203 15.21 3.20 3.62
C LEU A 203 16.60 2.79 3.13
N THR A 204 17.64 3.08 3.92
CA THR A 204 18.99 2.57 3.67
C THR A 204 19.08 1.08 4.02
N GLY A 205 20.16 0.41 3.55
CA GLY A 205 20.43 -0.96 3.95
C GLY A 205 20.64 -1.11 5.45
N LYS A 206 21.30 -0.13 6.05
CA LYS A 206 21.57 -0.11 7.49
C LYS A 206 20.28 0.06 8.29
N GLU A 207 19.39 0.95 7.88
CA GLU A 207 18.06 1.09 8.49
C GLU A 207 17.24 -0.19 8.35
N GLY A 208 17.29 -0.83 7.17
CA GLY A 208 16.68 -2.13 6.95
C GLY A 208 17.20 -3.22 7.90
N LEU A 209 18.52 -3.32 8.08
CA LEU A 209 19.14 -4.26 9.03
C LEU A 209 18.72 -3.97 10.47
N ARG A 210 18.74 -2.72 10.90
CA ARG A 210 18.29 -2.30 12.22
C ARG A 210 16.84 -2.66 12.50
N LEU A 211 15.96 -2.58 11.50
CA LEU A 211 14.55 -3.00 11.62
C LEU A 211 14.39 -4.47 11.99
N PHE A 212 15.33 -5.33 11.56
CA PHE A 212 15.36 -6.74 11.91
C PHE A 212 16.23 -7.05 13.14
N GLY A 213 16.82 -6.02 13.75
CA GLY A 213 17.63 -6.14 14.97
C GLY A 213 19.04 -6.69 14.73
N TYR A 214 19.58 -6.52 13.52
CA TYR A 214 20.99 -6.79 13.27
C TYR A 214 21.86 -5.72 13.96
N PRO A 215 23.05 -6.10 14.42
CA PRO A 215 23.99 -5.16 15.03
C PRO A 215 24.56 -4.19 13.99
N ASP A 216 24.99 -3.01 14.43
CA ASP A 216 25.42 -1.91 13.57
C ASP A 216 26.71 -2.18 12.78
N ASP A 217 27.51 -3.12 13.23
CA ASP A 217 28.73 -3.59 12.58
C ASP A 217 28.46 -4.63 11.49
N TYR A 218 27.22 -5.17 11.42
CA TYR A 218 26.82 -6.06 10.35
C TYR A 218 26.50 -5.27 9.09
N SER A 219 27.09 -5.66 7.99
CA SER A 219 26.84 -5.05 6.67
C SER A 219 26.88 -6.09 5.57
N PHE A 220 26.25 -5.77 4.45
CA PHE A 220 26.39 -6.53 3.21
C PHE A 220 26.43 -5.54 2.03
N ASP A 221 27.34 -5.80 1.11
CA ASP A 221 27.48 -4.99 -0.11
C ASP A 221 26.84 -5.72 -1.30
N ILE A 222 25.54 -5.47 -1.49
CA ILE A 222 24.74 -6.05 -2.56
C ILE A 222 23.81 -4.98 -3.15
N PRO A 223 23.34 -5.16 -4.41
CA PRO A 223 22.41 -4.24 -5.04
C PRO A 223 21.15 -3.99 -4.18
N LYS A 224 20.59 -2.77 -4.26
CA LYS A 224 19.41 -2.36 -3.49
C LYS A 224 18.25 -3.36 -3.60
N LYS A 225 17.97 -3.86 -4.81
CA LYS A 225 16.89 -4.82 -5.07
C LYS A 225 17.10 -6.12 -4.30
N ASP A 226 18.29 -6.72 -4.43
CA ASP A 226 18.61 -8.00 -3.77
C ASP A 226 18.60 -7.84 -2.24
N ARG A 227 19.01 -6.68 -1.75
CA ARG A 227 18.95 -6.31 -0.33
C ARG A 227 17.52 -6.24 0.20
N CYS A 228 16.60 -5.64 -0.55
CA CYS A 228 15.18 -5.60 -0.18
C CYS A 228 14.57 -7.01 -0.17
N ASP A 229 14.91 -7.84 -1.13
CA ASP A 229 14.45 -9.22 -1.19
C ASP A 229 14.99 -10.06 -0.02
N LEU A 230 16.26 -9.93 0.31
CA LEU A 230 16.85 -10.61 1.49
C LEU A 230 16.20 -10.16 2.80
N LEU A 231 16.11 -8.86 3.01
CA LEU A 231 15.51 -8.29 4.23
C LEU A 231 14.04 -8.71 4.38
N GLY A 232 13.26 -8.65 3.30
CA GLY A 232 11.85 -9.04 3.34
C GLY A 232 11.59 -10.54 3.56
N ASN A 233 12.58 -11.37 3.32
CA ASN A 233 12.55 -12.83 3.55
C ASN A 233 13.29 -13.26 4.83
N THR A 234 13.88 -12.33 5.58
CA THR A 234 14.57 -12.63 6.83
C THR A 234 13.62 -12.66 8.04
N VAL A 235 14.19 -12.97 9.18
CA VAL A 235 13.48 -13.03 10.47
C VAL A 235 14.09 -12.02 11.44
N ALA A 236 13.27 -11.54 12.38
CA ALA A 236 13.76 -10.63 13.42
C ALA A 236 14.76 -11.33 14.34
N VAL A 237 16.00 -10.87 14.34
CA VAL A 237 17.11 -11.44 15.12
C VAL A 237 16.77 -11.59 16.63
N PRO A 238 16.19 -10.58 17.30
CA PRO A 238 15.82 -10.70 18.71
C PRO A 238 14.81 -11.82 18.99
N VAL A 239 13.87 -12.05 18.04
CA VAL A 239 12.87 -13.12 18.17
C VAL A 239 13.53 -14.49 18.08
N ILE A 240 14.38 -14.70 17.08
CA ILE A 240 15.10 -15.98 16.93
C ILE A 240 16.01 -16.23 18.12
N LYS A 241 16.73 -15.22 18.58
CA LYS A 241 17.57 -15.31 19.78
C LYS A 241 16.75 -15.77 21.00
N ALA A 242 15.64 -15.09 21.30
CA ALA A 242 14.79 -15.42 22.43
C ALA A 242 14.21 -16.86 22.34
N VAL A 243 13.78 -17.28 21.14
CA VAL A 243 13.31 -18.65 20.92
C VAL A 243 14.43 -19.67 21.12
N SER A 244 15.62 -19.41 20.57
CA SER A 244 16.78 -20.33 20.71
C SER A 244 17.23 -20.48 22.15
N GLU A 245 17.29 -19.40 22.91
CA GLU A 245 17.63 -19.42 24.34
C GLU A 245 16.65 -20.30 25.14
N ARG A 246 15.35 -20.18 24.90
CA ARG A 246 14.33 -21.01 25.53
C ARG A 246 14.45 -22.49 25.17
N LEU A 247 14.76 -22.77 23.90
CA LEU A 247 14.99 -24.14 23.46
C LEU A 247 16.22 -24.76 24.13
N LEU A 248 17.34 -24.04 24.27
CA LEU A 248 18.55 -24.49 24.91
C LEU A 248 18.35 -24.83 26.41
N HIS A 249 17.48 -24.08 27.09
CA HIS A 249 17.10 -24.38 28.49
C HIS A 249 16.25 -25.65 28.65
N THR A 250 15.74 -26.22 27.57
CA THR A 250 14.88 -27.41 27.56
C THR A 250 15.65 -28.68 27.16
N LEU A 251 16.89 -28.55 26.74
CA LEU A 251 17.80 -29.66 26.39
C LEU A 251 18.55 -30.17 27.62
#